data_26b2b5f2581d4d28462bd092b294987e
#
_entry.id   26b2b5f2581d4d28462bd092b294987e
#
_cell.length_a   1.000
_cell.length_b   1.000
_cell.length_c   1.000
_cell.angle_alpha   90.00
_cell.angle_beta   90.00
_cell.angle_gamma   90.00
#
_symmetry.space_group_name_H-M   'P 1'
#
loop_
_entity.id
_entity.type
_entity.pdbx_description
1 polymer ?
#
loop_
_entity_poly.entity_id
_entity_poly.type
_entity_poly.pdbx_seq_one_letter_code
_entity_poly.pdbx_strand_id
1 'polypeptide(L)'
;PFQKLGVEFHIIGGGKQFDDIQQYLNTHPNCGIYLYGYVPKEEIPNLLKEFDASIVPLVTYIRGAFPSKIYDIIPLGLPILLCGQGEPAEFITQYKLGITSAPNEYNSLIDNINELCQLSDQEFENLSKTCIEVSQTLLDFNKQIKHTVSFIKEI
;
A
#
# COMPACT_ATOMS: atom_id res chain seq x y z
N PRO A 1 -14.45 -11.86 -9.82
CA PRO A 1 -14.28 -10.75 -10.76
C PRO A 1 -12.82 -10.48 -11.08
N PHE A 2 -11.89 -10.57 -10.09
CA PHE A 2 -10.46 -10.24 -10.26
C PHE A 2 -9.68 -11.24 -11.14
N GLN A 3 -10.05 -12.52 -11.15
CA GLN A 3 -9.48 -13.49 -12.08
C GLN A 3 -9.58 -13.09 -13.55
N LYS A 4 -10.62 -12.33 -13.93
CA LYS A 4 -10.78 -11.82 -15.30
C LYS A 4 -9.75 -10.75 -15.66
N LEU A 5 -9.13 -10.14 -14.65
CA LEU A 5 -8.09 -9.11 -14.81
C LEU A 5 -6.67 -9.69 -14.75
N GLY A 6 -6.53 -11.00 -14.47
CA GLY A 6 -5.22 -11.60 -14.23
C GLY A 6 -4.54 -11.12 -12.94
N VAL A 7 -5.33 -10.61 -11.97
CA VAL A 7 -4.82 -10.05 -10.71
C VAL A 7 -4.98 -11.08 -9.60
N GLU A 8 -3.94 -11.22 -8.80
CA GLU A 8 -3.93 -12.02 -7.57
C GLU A 8 -3.91 -11.11 -6.34
N PHE A 9 -4.66 -11.50 -5.30
CA PHE A 9 -4.71 -10.80 -4.03
C PHE A 9 -4.04 -11.63 -2.95
N HIS A 10 -3.05 -11.05 -2.31
CA HIS A 10 -2.29 -11.67 -1.24
C HIS A 10 -2.58 -10.96 0.08
N ILE A 11 -3.26 -11.63 1.00
CA ILE A 11 -3.63 -11.10 2.31
C ILE A 11 -2.64 -11.62 3.35
N ILE A 12 -1.84 -10.71 3.91
CA ILE A 12 -0.83 -11.00 4.91
C ILE A 12 -1.31 -10.48 6.27
N GLY A 13 -1.50 -11.36 7.20
CA GLY A 13 -1.91 -11.04 8.57
C GLY A 13 -3.02 -11.92 9.09
N GLY A 14 -3.19 -11.91 10.40
CA GLY A 14 -4.29 -12.51 11.13
C GLY A 14 -5.20 -11.43 11.71
N GLY A 15 -6.45 -11.75 11.98
CA GLY A 15 -7.38 -10.81 12.56
C GLY A 15 -8.74 -11.46 12.78
N LYS A 16 -9.71 -10.68 13.23
CA LYS A 16 -11.06 -11.20 13.58
C LYS A 16 -11.77 -11.89 12.41
N GLN A 17 -11.45 -11.51 11.18
CA GLN A 17 -12.09 -12.05 9.98
C GLN A 17 -11.27 -13.13 9.27
N PHE A 18 -10.15 -13.58 9.88
CA PHE A 18 -9.27 -14.57 9.26
C PHE A 18 -10.01 -15.87 8.95
N ASP A 19 -10.75 -16.40 9.93
CA ASP A 19 -11.48 -17.66 9.78
C ASP A 19 -12.62 -17.54 8.76
N ASP A 20 -13.31 -16.41 8.71
CA ASP A 20 -14.36 -16.13 7.73
C ASP A 20 -13.81 -16.13 6.31
N ILE A 21 -12.67 -15.46 6.11
CA ILE A 21 -11.96 -15.41 4.82
C ILE A 21 -11.49 -16.81 4.44
N GLN A 22 -10.90 -17.56 5.38
CA GLN A 22 -10.44 -18.93 5.13
C GLN A 22 -11.60 -19.84 4.73
N GLN A 23 -12.75 -19.72 5.40
CA GLN A 23 -13.95 -20.48 5.04
C GLN A 23 -14.44 -20.10 3.65
N TYR A 24 -14.45 -18.82 3.30
CA TYR A 24 -14.79 -18.36 1.96
C TYR A 24 -13.89 -18.98 0.90
N LEU A 25 -12.57 -18.96 1.11
CA LEU A 25 -11.58 -19.52 0.19
C LEU A 25 -11.75 -21.04 0.00
N ASN A 26 -12.11 -21.78 1.06
CA ASN A 26 -12.37 -23.21 0.99
C ASN A 26 -13.58 -23.55 0.07
N THR A 27 -14.54 -22.64 -0.01
CA THR A 27 -15.74 -22.80 -0.87
C THR A 27 -15.56 -22.17 -2.27
N HIS A 28 -14.53 -21.35 -2.45
CA HIS A 28 -14.23 -20.65 -3.71
C HIS A 28 -12.76 -20.90 -4.13
N PRO A 29 -12.41 -22.16 -4.43
CA PRO A 29 -11.03 -22.47 -4.83
C PRO A 29 -10.68 -21.74 -6.13
N ASN A 30 -9.43 -21.34 -6.25
CA ASN A 30 -8.90 -20.63 -7.44
C ASN A 30 -9.56 -19.27 -7.70
N CYS A 31 -10.02 -18.56 -6.66
CA CYS A 31 -10.59 -17.22 -6.82
C CYS A 31 -9.54 -16.11 -6.99
N GLY A 32 -8.24 -16.43 -7.01
CA GLY A 32 -7.14 -15.47 -7.12
C GLY A 32 -6.85 -14.73 -5.80
N ILE A 33 -7.29 -15.29 -4.67
CA ILE A 33 -7.00 -14.74 -3.33
C ILE A 33 -6.19 -15.75 -2.53
N TYR A 34 -5.10 -15.28 -1.94
CA TYR A 34 -4.17 -16.06 -1.13
C TYR A 34 -4.09 -15.49 0.28
N LEU A 35 -4.25 -16.33 1.29
CA LEU A 35 -4.26 -15.93 2.70
C LEU A 35 -3.05 -16.53 3.41
N TYR A 36 -2.15 -15.69 3.91
CA TYR A 36 -0.87 -16.13 4.50
C TYR A 36 -0.94 -16.30 6.02
N GLY A 37 -1.91 -15.68 6.69
CA GLY A 37 -1.93 -15.62 8.14
C GLY A 37 -0.83 -14.70 8.71
N TYR A 38 -0.38 -15.00 9.91
CA TYR A 38 0.69 -14.22 10.55
C TYR A 38 2.04 -14.55 9.91
N VAL A 39 2.73 -13.51 9.49
CA VAL A 39 4.10 -13.58 8.98
C VAL A 39 5.00 -12.74 9.92
N PRO A 40 6.16 -13.25 10.35
CA PRO A 40 7.12 -12.49 11.15
C PRO A 40 7.50 -11.19 10.48
N LYS A 41 7.63 -10.11 11.26
CA LYS A 41 7.90 -8.76 10.73
C LYS A 41 9.16 -8.71 9.87
N GLU A 42 10.15 -9.50 10.22
CA GLU A 42 11.45 -9.61 9.54
C GLU A 42 11.34 -10.22 8.14
N GLU A 43 10.32 -11.03 7.90
CA GLU A 43 10.07 -11.72 6.62
C GLU A 43 9.20 -10.89 5.66
N ILE A 44 8.39 -9.97 6.21
CA ILE A 44 7.45 -9.14 5.42
C ILE A 44 8.15 -8.38 4.28
N PRO A 45 9.30 -7.70 4.48
CA PRO A 45 9.96 -6.98 3.40
C PRO A 45 10.39 -7.87 2.22
N ASN A 46 10.78 -9.12 2.50
CA ASN A 46 11.15 -10.06 1.44
C ASN A 46 9.91 -10.57 0.70
N LEU A 47 8.84 -10.86 1.43
CA LEU A 47 7.57 -11.29 0.85
C LEU A 47 6.95 -10.17 -0.01
N LEU A 48 6.99 -8.93 0.45
CA LEU A 48 6.42 -7.81 -0.29
C LEU A 48 7.12 -7.54 -1.63
N LYS A 49 8.37 -7.92 -1.81
CA LYS A 49 9.09 -7.78 -3.09
C LYS A 49 8.55 -8.67 -4.22
N GLU A 50 7.76 -9.67 -3.87
CA GLU A 50 7.13 -10.57 -4.85
C GLU A 50 5.83 -9.98 -5.44
N PHE A 51 5.41 -8.79 -4.98
CA PHE A 51 4.15 -8.16 -5.39
C PHE A 51 4.40 -6.88 -6.17
N ASP A 52 3.43 -6.53 -7.01
CA ASP A 52 3.51 -5.34 -7.86
C ASP A 52 3.00 -4.08 -7.15
N ALA A 53 2.02 -4.20 -6.25
CA ALA A 53 1.43 -3.07 -5.54
C ALA A 53 0.90 -3.47 -4.17
N SER A 54 0.62 -2.49 -3.33
CA SER A 54 0.01 -2.72 -2.02
C SER A 54 -1.28 -1.93 -1.85
N ILE A 55 -2.32 -2.61 -1.34
CA ILE A 55 -3.58 -1.96 -0.97
C ILE A 55 -3.51 -1.54 0.50
N VAL A 56 -3.81 -0.27 0.78
CA VAL A 56 -3.93 0.28 2.13
C VAL A 56 -5.39 0.70 2.37
N PRO A 57 -6.23 -0.17 2.93
CA PRO A 57 -7.62 0.14 3.17
C PRO A 57 -7.80 0.89 4.50
N LEU A 58 -8.39 2.07 4.46
CA LEU A 58 -8.80 2.84 5.62
C LEU A 58 -10.34 2.90 5.64
N VAL A 59 -10.95 2.19 6.58
CA VAL A 59 -12.41 2.15 6.72
C VAL A 59 -12.96 3.46 7.29
N THR A 60 -12.15 4.14 8.12
CA THR A 60 -12.56 5.36 8.82
C THR A 60 -11.47 6.42 8.69
N TYR A 61 -11.87 7.63 8.36
CA TYR A 61 -10.97 8.78 8.41
C TYR A 61 -10.78 9.24 9.85
N ILE A 62 -9.53 9.32 10.27
CA ILE A 62 -9.13 9.91 11.55
C ILE A 62 -8.18 11.07 11.23
N ARG A 63 -8.59 12.29 11.56
CA ARG A 63 -7.79 13.50 11.30
C ARG A 63 -6.42 13.39 11.97
N GLY A 64 -5.36 13.66 11.21
CA GLY A 64 -3.98 13.57 11.69
C GLY A 64 -3.44 12.14 11.80
N ALA A 65 -4.23 11.11 11.45
CA ALA A 65 -3.73 9.75 11.40
C ALA A 65 -3.11 9.45 10.04
N PHE A 66 -1.89 8.92 10.06
CA PHE A 66 -1.18 8.48 8.87
C PHE A 66 -0.87 6.98 8.99
N PRO A 67 -1.23 6.13 8.00
CA PRO A 67 -1.02 4.69 8.09
C PRO A 67 0.47 4.35 8.10
N SER A 68 0.95 3.72 9.16
CA SER A 68 2.36 3.32 9.28
C SER A 68 2.82 2.37 8.17
N LYS A 69 1.90 1.58 7.60
CA LYS A 69 2.18 0.68 6.48
C LYS A 69 2.76 1.39 5.26
N ILE A 70 2.39 2.65 5.03
CA ILE A 70 2.94 3.44 3.92
C ILE A 70 4.46 3.55 4.04
N TYR A 71 4.99 3.73 5.26
CA TYR A 71 6.43 3.80 5.51
C TYR A 71 7.16 2.47 5.30
N ASP A 72 6.46 1.34 5.43
CA ASP A 72 7.02 0.00 5.19
C ASP A 72 7.00 -0.37 3.70
N ILE A 73 6.03 0.15 2.94
CA ILE A 73 5.74 -0.21 1.54
C ILE A 73 6.59 0.61 0.56
N ILE A 74 6.59 1.94 0.71
CA ILE A 74 7.24 2.88 -0.22
C ILE A 74 8.74 2.59 -0.41
N PRO A 75 9.54 2.26 0.62
CA PRO A 75 10.96 1.95 0.46
C PRO A 75 11.24 0.73 -0.41
N LEU A 76 10.26 -0.14 -0.60
CA LEU A 76 10.36 -1.33 -1.44
C LEU A 76 10.02 -1.04 -2.91
N GLY A 77 9.64 0.19 -3.23
CA GLY A 77 9.23 0.58 -4.57
C GLY A 77 7.83 0.10 -4.94
N LEU A 78 7.00 -0.26 -3.97
CA LEU A 78 5.64 -0.72 -4.22
C LEU A 78 4.68 0.47 -4.31
N PRO A 79 4.01 0.67 -5.44
CA PRO A 79 2.91 1.62 -5.57
C PRO A 79 1.77 1.30 -4.60
N ILE A 80 1.09 2.35 -4.14
CA ILE A 80 0.02 2.24 -3.17
C ILE A 80 -1.34 2.47 -3.81
N LEU A 81 -2.25 1.51 -3.64
CA LEU A 81 -3.69 1.69 -3.86
C LEU A 81 -4.31 2.04 -2.50
N LEU A 82 -4.48 3.33 -2.24
CA LEU A 82 -5.06 3.80 -0.97
C LEU A 82 -6.58 3.91 -1.09
N CYS A 83 -7.30 3.16 -0.25
CA CYS A 83 -8.72 3.40 -0.01
C CYS A 83 -8.83 4.28 1.24
N GLY A 84 -8.83 5.60 1.05
CA GLY A 84 -8.77 6.54 2.17
C GLY A 84 -8.92 7.98 1.73
N GLN A 85 -8.92 8.90 2.69
CA GLN A 85 -9.04 10.34 2.44
C GLN A 85 -8.18 11.16 3.41
N GLY A 86 -8.11 12.48 3.20
CA GLY A 86 -7.32 13.41 4.01
C GLY A 86 -5.83 13.30 3.75
N GLU A 87 -5.02 13.58 4.76
CA GLU A 87 -3.57 13.72 4.64
C GLU A 87 -2.87 12.53 3.94
N PRO A 88 -3.24 11.25 4.20
CA PRO A 88 -2.64 10.14 3.46
C PRO A 88 -2.95 10.16 1.96
N ALA A 89 -4.19 10.50 1.59
CA ALA A 89 -4.58 10.57 0.18
C ALA A 89 -3.91 11.75 -0.53
N GLU A 90 -3.83 12.89 0.13
CA GLU A 90 -3.11 14.07 -0.36
C GLU A 90 -1.62 13.75 -0.58
N PHE A 91 -0.99 13.06 0.37
CA PHE A 91 0.41 12.64 0.28
C PHE A 91 0.65 11.70 -0.91
N ILE A 92 -0.15 10.64 -1.05
CA ILE A 92 -0.02 9.69 -2.17
C ILE A 92 -0.18 10.41 -3.52
N THR A 93 -1.17 11.29 -3.63
CA THR A 93 -1.45 12.03 -4.85
C THR A 93 -0.35 13.06 -5.16
N GLN A 94 0.05 13.85 -4.17
CA GLN A 94 1.05 14.91 -4.32
C GLN A 94 2.40 14.36 -4.79
N TYR A 95 2.83 13.25 -4.21
CA TYR A 95 4.12 12.63 -4.53
C TYR A 95 4.03 11.53 -5.57
N LYS A 96 2.86 11.29 -6.15
CA LYS A 96 2.63 10.29 -7.22
C LYS A 96 3.12 8.89 -6.81
N LEU A 97 2.69 8.43 -5.63
CA LEU A 97 3.10 7.16 -5.04
C LEU A 97 2.11 6.02 -5.34
N GLY A 98 1.09 6.28 -6.11
CA GLY A 98 0.03 5.35 -6.44
C GLY A 98 -1.29 6.06 -6.71
N ILE A 99 -2.40 5.36 -6.52
CA ILE A 99 -3.75 5.81 -6.83
C ILE A 99 -4.61 5.79 -5.58
N THR A 100 -5.54 6.74 -5.46
CA THR A 100 -6.41 6.85 -4.29
C THR A 100 -7.88 6.70 -4.64
N SER A 101 -8.66 6.09 -3.75
CA SER A 101 -10.12 6.05 -3.78
C SER A 101 -10.68 6.41 -2.41
N ALA A 102 -11.93 6.88 -2.37
CA ALA A 102 -12.59 7.14 -1.11
C ALA A 102 -12.81 5.84 -0.30
N PRO A 103 -12.94 5.93 1.03
CA PRO A 103 -13.25 4.76 1.87
C PRO A 103 -14.56 4.09 1.43
N ASN A 104 -14.57 2.76 1.40
CA ASN A 104 -15.73 1.94 1.02
C ASN A 104 -16.23 2.09 -0.44
N GLU A 105 -15.49 2.76 -1.29
CA GLU A 105 -15.78 2.92 -2.72
C GLU A 105 -15.17 1.75 -3.53
N TYR A 106 -15.81 0.58 -3.45
CA TYR A 106 -15.27 -0.65 -4.06
C TYR A 106 -15.14 -0.57 -5.59
N ASN A 107 -16.07 0.12 -6.27
CA ASN A 107 -15.98 0.30 -7.71
C ASN A 107 -14.77 1.15 -8.10
N SER A 108 -14.53 2.24 -7.38
CA SER A 108 -13.36 3.09 -7.59
C SER A 108 -12.04 2.32 -7.34
N LEU A 109 -12.01 1.42 -6.35
CA LEU A 109 -10.84 0.55 -6.14
C LEU A 109 -10.62 -0.39 -7.34
N ILE A 110 -11.69 -0.97 -7.90
CA ILE A 110 -11.61 -1.81 -9.09
C ILE A 110 -11.08 -1.01 -10.28
N ASP A 111 -11.57 0.21 -10.49
CA ASP A 111 -11.11 1.10 -11.56
C ASP A 111 -9.63 1.46 -11.39
N ASN A 112 -9.19 1.75 -10.16
CA ASN A 112 -7.78 2.03 -9.84
C ASN A 112 -6.87 0.81 -10.08
N ILE A 113 -7.33 -0.40 -9.77
CA ILE A 113 -6.60 -1.63 -10.09
C ILE A 113 -6.46 -1.79 -11.61
N ASN A 114 -7.56 -1.56 -12.35
CA ASN A 114 -7.52 -1.60 -13.82
C ASN A 114 -6.54 -0.57 -14.39
N GLU A 115 -6.55 0.66 -13.87
CA GLU A 115 -5.63 1.72 -14.26
C GLU A 115 -4.18 1.28 -14.05
N LEU A 116 -3.86 0.73 -12.88
CA LEU A 116 -2.52 0.24 -12.59
C LEU A 116 -2.10 -0.89 -13.54
N CYS A 117 -3.00 -1.83 -13.84
CA CYS A 117 -2.75 -2.93 -14.78
C CYS A 117 -2.57 -2.48 -16.24
N GLN A 118 -3.00 -1.28 -16.60
CA GLN A 118 -2.85 -0.72 -17.96
C GLN A 118 -1.57 0.09 -18.14
N LEU A 119 -0.81 0.34 -17.07
CA LEU A 119 0.48 1.03 -17.19
C LEU A 119 1.44 0.20 -18.04
N SER A 120 2.19 0.88 -18.88
CA SER A 120 3.34 0.27 -19.55
C SER A 120 4.44 -0.06 -18.53
N ASP A 121 5.32 -1.00 -18.87
CA ASP A 121 6.47 -1.36 -18.02
C ASP A 121 7.28 -0.13 -17.60
N GLN A 122 7.46 0.83 -18.51
CA GLN A 122 8.20 2.06 -18.22
C GLN A 122 7.48 2.99 -17.24
N GLU A 123 6.15 3.12 -17.35
CA GLU A 123 5.35 3.92 -16.43
C GLU A 123 5.34 3.28 -15.04
N PHE A 124 5.20 1.98 -14.97
CA PHE A 124 5.26 1.24 -13.72
C PHE A 124 6.63 1.35 -13.05
N GLU A 125 7.72 1.19 -13.82
CA GLU A 125 9.08 1.35 -13.31
C GLU A 125 9.33 2.77 -12.78
N ASN A 126 8.83 3.80 -13.47
CA ASN A 126 8.92 5.19 -13.01
C ASN A 126 8.15 5.41 -11.71
N LEU A 127 6.96 4.84 -11.58
CA LEU A 127 6.15 4.90 -10.37
C LEU A 127 6.87 4.22 -9.19
N SER A 128 7.43 3.04 -9.41
CA SER A 128 8.23 2.32 -8.42
C SER A 128 9.48 3.11 -7.98
N LYS A 129 10.22 3.68 -8.92
CA LYS A 129 11.37 4.56 -8.63
C LYS A 129 10.97 5.77 -7.79
N THR A 130 9.84 6.40 -8.12
CA THR A 130 9.33 7.55 -7.35
C THR A 130 9.05 7.17 -5.90
N CYS A 131 8.48 5.99 -5.64
CA CYS A 131 8.29 5.48 -4.29
C CYS A 131 9.63 5.39 -3.53
N ILE A 132 10.66 4.80 -4.14
CA ILE A 132 11.99 4.68 -3.52
C ILE A 132 12.61 6.06 -3.24
N GLU A 133 12.58 6.97 -4.22
CA GLU A 133 13.14 8.32 -4.09
C GLU A 133 12.47 9.12 -2.96
N VAL A 134 11.14 9.07 -2.87
CA VAL A 134 10.40 9.73 -1.78
C VAL A 134 10.76 9.14 -0.43
N SER A 135 10.92 7.82 -0.34
CA SER A 135 11.34 7.17 0.90
C SER A 135 12.72 7.63 1.38
N GLN A 136 13.67 7.79 0.45
CA GLN A 136 15.04 8.19 0.73
C GLN A 136 15.22 9.70 0.99
N THR A 137 14.27 10.50 0.56
CA THR A 137 14.33 11.96 0.69
C THR A 137 13.43 12.47 1.82
N LEU A 138 12.13 12.24 1.73
CA LEU A 138 11.16 12.80 2.67
C LEU A 138 10.94 11.93 3.91
N LEU A 139 11.06 10.60 3.77
CA LEU A 139 10.78 9.66 4.85
C LEU A 139 12.04 9.13 5.53
N ASP A 140 13.23 9.64 5.17
CA ASP A 140 14.49 9.28 5.83
C ASP A 140 14.50 9.80 7.27
N PHE A 141 14.34 8.87 8.21
CA PHE A 141 14.27 9.16 9.64
C PHE A 141 15.51 9.91 10.16
N ASN A 142 16.70 9.56 9.67
CA ASN A 142 17.94 10.22 10.09
C ASN A 142 17.99 11.67 9.60
N LYS A 143 17.52 11.94 8.39
CA LYS A 143 17.41 13.30 7.87
C LYS A 143 16.40 14.11 8.65
N GLN A 144 15.24 13.52 8.95
CA GLN A 144 14.20 14.19 9.74
C GLN A 144 14.69 14.54 11.15
N ILE A 145 15.37 13.61 11.83
CA ILE A 145 15.97 13.89 13.16
C ILE A 145 17.00 15.02 13.07
N LYS A 146 17.91 14.98 12.10
CA LYS A 146 18.92 16.04 11.95
C LYS A 146 18.28 17.40 11.74
N HIS A 147 17.25 17.48 10.90
CA HIS A 147 16.50 18.70 10.65
C HIS A 147 15.82 19.22 11.93
N THR A 148 15.15 18.33 12.67
CA THR A 148 14.48 18.69 13.94
C THR A 148 15.50 19.18 14.98
N VAL A 149 16.63 18.50 15.11
CA VAL A 149 17.71 18.90 16.04
C VAL A 149 18.30 20.26 15.67
N SER A 150 18.51 20.54 14.36
CA SER A 150 19.02 21.87 13.94
C SER A 150 18.01 22.97 14.27
N PHE A 151 16.71 22.73 13.99
CA PHE A 151 15.65 23.69 14.32
C PHE A 151 15.57 24.01 15.83
N ILE A 152 15.69 23.00 16.70
CA ILE A 152 15.69 23.21 18.16
C ILE A 152 16.92 24.02 18.62
N LYS A 153 18.05 23.92 17.95
CA LYS A 153 19.27 24.68 18.31
C LYS A 153 19.24 26.14 17.87
N GLU A 154 18.35 26.49 16.95
CA GLU A 154 18.17 27.88 16.47
C GLU A 154 17.15 28.67 17.29
N ILE A 155 16.43 28.01 18.22
CA ILE A 155 15.53 28.64 19.21
C ILE A 155 16.26 28.93 20.51
#